data_747215d4d4f9d9d8b2916244ceb7a06a
#
_entry.id   747215d4d4f9d9d8b2916244ceb7a06a
#
_cell.length_a   1.000
_cell.length_b   1.000
_cell.length_c   1.000
_cell.angle_alpha   90.00
_cell.angle_beta   90.00
_cell.angle_gamma   90.00
#
_symmetry.space_group_name_H-M   'P 1'
#
loop_
_entity.id
_entity.type
_entity.pdbx_description
1 polymer ?
#
loop_
_entity_poly.entity_id
_entity_poly.type
_entity_poly.pdbx_seq_one_letter_code
_entity_poly.pdbx_strand_id
1 'polypeptide(L)'
;MEEKKKSRSEILKENSHGLRGNIAAELGEASSHFASETTKLLKFHGIYQQDDRDVRARLRAEGKDRKYSFMIRTKNPGGGELSPEQWEILNRVSGQYANGTLRITTRQGIQFHGTGKENLKAAIALLNSELISTYGACGDGNRNTMACPVANIRKGSVFDGQAVAREIAKHLGFKSGADYEIWLDGEKITADETESIYGSAYLPRKFKIGIADPDDNCIDVYTHDIGIVPVLDGGKVAGYTLLVGGGLGSTHGMKETFPRLGESLGFVPTNGLLEVVTRIVEFQRDNGNRGNRSRARLKYVVEDWGIERVRAEIEARLGWKLAAARPVCFSQGELHLGWHQQNEPGLWYVGIFVENGRIKDTDGRPMLTGLREIVRRFRPAVRLTPSQDLILSGIPEEKVELVRGLLKDYRIPTEKQVSNLRRHALACPAMPTCGLAITEAERRLPYLIDALEGLGYGNEEIRMRMSGCPNSCSRPPTAEIGLIGRFKNKYNIYVGGSPQGTRLGQLYAEAVGPPGLIREIARLIDVYRVHRQRQEPFGDFCYRTGVARLHELTESLGSDREDILRNLSWSPTDEEMEEARVPNPAGLTARVEAL
;
A
#
# COMPACT_ATOMS: atom_id res chain seq x y z
N MET A 1 17.86 15.93 -32.29
CA MET A 1 17.19 14.93 -31.42
C MET A 1 15.78 14.76 -31.93
N GLU A 2 15.42 13.57 -32.43
CA GLU A 2 14.04 13.29 -32.80
C GLU A 2 13.14 13.48 -31.57
N GLU A 3 12.13 14.30 -31.70
CA GLU A 3 11.12 14.52 -30.68
C GLU A 3 10.39 13.18 -30.43
N LYS A 4 10.74 12.50 -29.33
CA LYS A 4 10.12 11.23 -28.99
C LYS A 4 8.61 11.44 -28.86
N LYS A 5 7.82 10.80 -29.72
CA LYS A 5 6.36 10.88 -29.75
C LYS A 5 5.77 10.64 -28.36
N LYS A 6 5.11 11.66 -27.79
CA LYS A 6 4.46 11.59 -26.48
C LYS A 6 3.26 10.63 -26.52
N SER A 7 3.06 9.88 -25.44
CA SER A 7 1.87 9.04 -25.29
C SER A 7 0.60 9.90 -25.14
N ARG A 8 -0.57 9.36 -25.50
CA ARG A 8 -1.88 10.03 -25.32
C ARG A 8 -2.11 10.51 -23.89
N SER A 9 -1.54 9.83 -22.88
CA SER A 9 -1.67 10.24 -21.48
C SER A 9 -0.87 11.51 -21.16
N GLU A 10 0.27 11.72 -21.83
CA GLU A 10 1.06 12.93 -21.67
C GLU A 10 0.33 14.14 -22.26
N ILE A 11 -0.17 14.00 -23.49
CA ILE A 11 -0.94 15.03 -24.18
C ILE A 11 -2.19 15.41 -23.36
N LEU A 12 -2.90 14.43 -22.80
CA LEU A 12 -4.07 14.68 -21.94
C LEU A 12 -3.71 15.50 -20.71
N LYS A 13 -2.59 15.19 -20.04
CA LYS A 13 -2.15 15.93 -18.85
C LYS A 13 -1.78 17.37 -19.19
N GLU A 14 -1.06 17.59 -20.28
CA GLU A 14 -0.69 18.93 -20.76
C GLU A 14 -1.91 19.81 -21.03
N ASN A 15 -2.97 19.23 -21.62
CA ASN A 15 -4.19 19.93 -22.00
C ASN A 15 -5.28 19.91 -20.90
N SER A 16 -4.95 19.46 -19.69
CA SER A 16 -5.95 19.24 -18.63
C SER A 16 -6.31 20.50 -17.82
N HIS A 17 -5.73 21.65 -18.13
CA HIS A 17 -5.91 22.87 -17.35
C HIS A 17 -5.67 22.65 -15.84
N GLY A 18 -4.48 22.15 -15.50
CA GLY A 18 -4.10 21.84 -14.11
C GLY A 18 -4.85 20.67 -13.50
N LEU A 19 -5.11 19.60 -14.25
CA LEU A 19 -5.82 18.36 -13.85
C LEU A 19 -7.35 18.48 -13.72
N ARG A 20 -7.96 19.62 -14.11
CA ARG A 20 -9.42 19.80 -14.08
C ARG A 20 -10.10 18.99 -15.19
N GLY A 21 -9.63 19.12 -16.44
CA GLY A 21 -10.25 18.50 -17.61
C GLY A 21 -11.77 18.74 -17.65
N ASN A 22 -12.54 17.72 -17.97
CA ASN A 22 -14.00 17.77 -18.02
C ASN A 22 -14.66 17.22 -16.75
N ILE A 23 -13.93 17.06 -15.63
CA ILE A 23 -14.46 16.43 -14.41
C ILE A 23 -15.74 17.12 -13.92
N ALA A 24 -15.75 18.45 -13.83
CA ALA A 24 -16.90 19.20 -13.32
C ALA A 24 -18.14 19.04 -14.21
N ALA A 25 -17.98 19.12 -15.53
CA ALA A 25 -19.08 18.92 -16.48
C ALA A 25 -19.65 17.52 -16.39
N GLU A 26 -18.78 16.49 -16.46
CA GLU A 26 -19.23 15.10 -16.42
C GLU A 26 -19.82 14.69 -15.06
N LEU A 27 -19.44 15.34 -13.94
CA LEU A 27 -20.09 15.12 -12.65
C LEU A 27 -21.57 15.51 -12.66
N GLY A 28 -21.95 16.54 -13.43
CA GLY A 28 -23.33 16.98 -13.59
C GLY A 28 -24.20 16.12 -14.52
N GLU A 29 -23.58 15.21 -15.29
CA GLU A 29 -24.30 14.34 -16.21
C GLU A 29 -24.98 13.15 -15.53
N ALA A 30 -26.12 12.72 -16.05
CA ALA A 30 -26.87 11.57 -15.53
C ALA A 30 -26.17 10.20 -15.73
N SER A 31 -25.08 10.15 -16.49
CA SER A 31 -24.30 8.93 -16.71
C SER A 31 -23.74 8.38 -15.39
N SER A 32 -23.77 7.06 -15.18
CA SER A 32 -23.19 6.37 -14.03
C SER A 32 -21.66 6.30 -14.04
N HIS A 33 -21.00 6.77 -15.09
CA HIS A 33 -19.57 6.68 -15.31
C HIS A 33 -19.01 7.95 -16.00
N PHE A 34 -17.69 8.07 -16.00
CA PHE A 34 -16.94 9.12 -16.70
C PHE A 34 -16.34 8.58 -17.99
N ALA A 35 -16.06 9.47 -18.93
CA ALA A 35 -15.30 9.16 -20.13
C ALA A 35 -13.89 8.64 -19.82
N SER A 36 -13.32 7.84 -20.72
CA SER A 36 -12.02 7.20 -20.50
C SER A 36 -10.87 8.18 -20.25
N GLU A 37 -10.94 9.38 -20.82
CA GLU A 37 -9.94 10.44 -20.61
C GLU A 37 -10.08 11.06 -19.24
N THR A 38 -11.27 11.42 -18.82
CA THR A 38 -11.58 11.95 -17.50
C THR A 38 -11.19 10.97 -16.40
N THR A 39 -11.38 9.66 -16.59
CA THR A 39 -10.93 8.64 -15.62
C THR A 39 -9.41 8.64 -15.37
N LYS A 40 -8.59 9.14 -16.28
CA LYS A 40 -7.14 9.27 -16.08
C LYS A 40 -6.82 10.46 -15.18
N LEU A 41 -7.56 11.56 -15.30
CA LEU A 41 -7.41 12.75 -14.46
C LEU A 41 -7.97 12.51 -13.05
N LEU A 42 -9.12 11.86 -12.91
CA LEU A 42 -9.72 11.48 -11.63
C LEU A 42 -8.71 10.78 -10.70
N LYS A 43 -7.73 10.04 -11.24
CA LYS A 43 -6.69 9.40 -10.45
C LYS A 43 -5.85 10.39 -9.65
N PHE A 44 -5.60 11.59 -10.16
CA PHE A 44 -4.87 12.63 -9.43
C PHE A 44 -5.68 13.14 -8.23
N HIS A 45 -7.00 13.09 -8.32
CA HIS A 45 -7.93 13.42 -7.23
C HIS A 45 -8.17 12.25 -6.27
N GLY A 46 -7.39 11.16 -6.38
CA GLY A 46 -7.52 9.98 -5.52
C GLY A 46 -8.66 9.04 -5.89
N ILE A 47 -9.33 9.27 -7.01
CA ILE A 47 -10.55 8.55 -7.43
C ILE A 47 -10.23 7.55 -8.55
N TYR A 48 -10.76 6.33 -8.45
CA TYR A 48 -10.71 5.32 -9.51
C TYR A 48 -12.11 4.86 -9.87
N GLN A 49 -12.47 5.00 -11.14
CA GLN A 49 -13.64 4.33 -11.68
C GLN A 49 -13.35 2.82 -11.75
N GLN A 50 -14.24 2.06 -11.20
CA GLN A 50 -14.21 0.60 -11.09
C GLN A 50 -15.56 0.03 -11.55
N ASP A 51 -15.69 -1.28 -11.59
CA ASP A 51 -16.95 -1.99 -11.75
C ASP A 51 -16.88 -3.31 -10.99
N ASP A 52 -18.03 -3.85 -10.64
CA ASP A 52 -18.14 -5.16 -10.01
C ASP A 52 -17.84 -6.25 -11.07
N ARG A 53 -16.66 -6.85 -10.93
CA ARG A 53 -16.15 -7.82 -11.90
C ARG A 53 -16.76 -9.22 -11.75
N ASP A 54 -17.36 -9.53 -10.61
CA ASP A 54 -18.02 -10.82 -10.37
C ASP A 54 -19.30 -10.92 -11.22
N VAL A 55 -20.04 -9.81 -11.35
CA VAL A 55 -21.26 -9.77 -12.16
C VAL A 55 -21.04 -9.33 -13.60
N ARG A 56 -19.84 -8.86 -13.97
CA ARG A 56 -19.55 -8.30 -15.30
C ARG A 56 -19.89 -9.24 -16.45
N ALA A 57 -19.52 -10.53 -16.34
CA ALA A 57 -19.78 -11.52 -17.39
C ALA A 57 -21.29 -11.77 -17.57
N ARG A 58 -22.04 -11.87 -16.48
CA ARG A 58 -23.51 -12.02 -16.48
C ARG A 58 -24.19 -10.81 -17.12
N LEU A 59 -23.85 -9.60 -16.65
CA LEU A 59 -24.44 -8.36 -17.19
C LEU A 59 -24.19 -8.22 -18.69
N ARG A 60 -22.97 -8.58 -19.14
CA ARG A 60 -22.65 -8.58 -20.58
C ARG A 60 -23.50 -9.58 -21.36
N ALA A 61 -23.72 -10.79 -20.83
CA ALA A 61 -24.58 -11.80 -21.47
C ALA A 61 -26.05 -11.35 -21.54
N GLU A 62 -26.50 -10.55 -20.57
CA GLU A 62 -27.84 -9.96 -20.51
C GLU A 62 -27.98 -8.67 -21.36
N GLY A 63 -26.93 -8.25 -22.08
CA GLY A 63 -26.93 -6.99 -22.83
C GLY A 63 -26.96 -5.72 -21.96
N LYS A 64 -26.70 -5.84 -20.65
CA LYS A 64 -26.70 -4.75 -19.68
C LYS A 64 -25.32 -4.09 -19.59
N ASP A 65 -25.30 -2.80 -19.21
CA ASP A 65 -24.06 -2.07 -18.95
C ASP A 65 -23.38 -2.58 -17.67
N ARG A 66 -22.12 -2.19 -17.48
CA ARG A 66 -21.35 -2.53 -16.28
C ARG A 66 -21.96 -1.86 -15.05
N LYS A 67 -21.90 -2.55 -13.91
CA LYS A 67 -22.22 -1.95 -12.62
C LYS A 67 -21.02 -1.12 -12.16
N TYR A 68 -20.98 0.15 -12.58
CA TYR A 68 -19.91 1.07 -12.22
C TYR A 68 -19.95 1.44 -10.73
N SER A 69 -18.77 1.63 -10.16
CA SER A 69 -18.56 2.15 -8.81
C SER A 69 -17.24 2.89 -8.76
N PHE A 70 -16.98 3.60 -7.65
CA PHE A 70 -15.75 4.35 -7.48
C PHE A 70 -15.05 3.96 -6.20
N MET A 71 -13.72 4.00 -6.26
CA MET A 71 -12.86 3.92 -5.10
C MET A 71 -12.26 5.31 -4.85
N ILE A 72 -12.41 5.82 -3.62
CA ILE A 72 -11.77 7.04 -3.13
C ILE A 72 -10.60 6.65 -2.25
N ARG A 73 -9.46 7.35 -2.34
CA ARG A 73 -8.27 7.11 -1.52
C ARG A 73 -7.80 8.39 -0.86
N THR A 74 -7.56 8.33 0.45
CA THR A 74 -6.99 9.44 1.22
C THR A 74 -5.46 9.50 1.10
N LYS A 75 -4.90 10.67 1.37
CA LYS A 75 -3.45 10.94 1.45
C LYS A 75 -3.10 11.26 2.91
N ASN A 76 -2.37 10.35 3.55
CA ASN A 76 -1.99 10.41 4.95
C ASN A 76 -0.47 10.27 5.07
N PRO A 77 0.32 11.36 4.96
CA PRO A 77 1.78 11.30 5.04
C PRO A 77 2.26 10.65 6.34
N GLY A 78 3.19 9.70 6.21
CA GLY A 78 3.72 8.92 7.32
C GLY A 78 2.74 7.93 7.96
N GLY A 79 1.54 7.77 7.44
CA GLY A 79 0.46 7.00 8.06
C GLY A 79 -0.50 7.85 8.89
N GLY A 80 -0.18 9.12 9.07
CA GLY A 80 -0.98 10.11 9.78
C GLY A 80 -0.87 9.99 11.31
N GLU A 81 -1.42 10.98 11.93
CA GLU A 81 -1.95 11.02 13.30
C GLU A 81 -3.37 11.50 13.15
N LEU A 82 -4.24 10.61 12.67
CA LEU A 82 -5.64 10.96 12.45
C LEU A 82 -6.27 11.25 13.80
N SER A 83 -6.86 12.45 13.92
CA SER A 83 -7.61 12.83 15.12
C SER A 83 -8.88 12.00 15.27
N PRO A 84 -9.48 11.97 16.46
CA PRO A 84 -10.79 11.34 16.66
C PRO A 84 -11.87 11.90 15.72
N GLU A 85 -11.84 13.20 15.41
CA GLU A 85 -12.76 13.85 14.49
C GLU A 85 -12.54 13.36 13.06
N GLN A 86 -11.29 13.30 12.62
CA GLN A 86 -10.93 12.75 11.32
C GLN A 86 -11.36 11.28 11.19
N TRP A 87 -11.15 10.49 12.25
CA TRP A 87 -11.60 9.09 12.27
C TRP A 87 -13.12 8.98 12.16
N GLU A 88 -13.87 9.83 12.85
CA GLU A 88 -15.34 9.87 12.75
C GLU A 88 -15.80 10.23 11.32
N ILE A 89 -15.14 11.20 10.67
CA ILE A 89 -15.44 11.54 9.28
C ILE A 89 -15.17 10.36 8.33
N LEU A 90 -14.06 9.63 8.52
CA LEU A 90 -13.78 8.44 7.72
C LEU A 90 -14.89 7.37 7.87
N ASN A 91 -15.38 7.16 9.11
CA ASN A 91 -16.50 6.25 9.37
C ASN A 91 -17.80 6.73 8.72
N ARG A 92 -18.10 8.03 8.80
CA ARG A 92 -19.30 8.62 8.15
C ARG A 92 -19.24 8.47 6.64
N VAL A 93 -18.11 8.78 6.00
CA VAL A 93 -17.94 8.60 4.54
C VAL A 93 -18.12 7.13 4.15
N SER A 94 -17.57 6.21 4.94
CA SER A 94 -17.73 4.77 4.72
C SER A 94 -19.21 4.34 4.73
N GLY A 95 -19.96 4.75 5.75
CA GLY A 95 -21.35 4.35 5.93
C GLY A 95 -22.35 5.08 5.03
N GLN A 96 -22.11 6.37 4.74
CA GLN A 96 -23.07 7.18 3.98
C GLN A 96 -22.86 7.14 2.46
N TYR A 97 -21.60 7.04 2.00
CA TYR A 97 -21.25 7.21 0.59
C TYR A 97 -20.50 6.04 -0.03
N ALA A 98 -20.14 5.03 0.77
CA ALA A 98 -19.40 3.87 0.30
C ALA A 98 -20.07 2.56 0.77
N ASN A 99 -19.34 1.46 0.77
CA ASN A 99 -19.89 0.14 1.08
C ASN A 99 -19.87 -0.23 2.58
N GLY A 100 -19.76 0.74 3.49
CA GLY A 100 -19.77 0.50 4.93
C GLY A 100 -18.45 -0.06 5.49
N THR A 101 -17.37 -0.08 4.71
CA THR A 101 -16.07 -0.58 5.18
C THR A 101 -14.95 0.42 4.95
N LEU A 102 -13.92 0.38 5.81
CA LEU A 102 -12.66 1.08 5.59
C LEU A 102 -11.59 0.09 5.13
N ARG A 103 -10.66 0.53 4.29
CA ARG A 103 -9.54 -0.30 3.90
C ARG A 103 -8.21 0.44 4.02
N ILE A 104 -7.36 -0.02 4.92
CA ILE A 104 -5.99 0.45 5.07
C ILE A 104 -5.14 -0.07 3.91
N THR A 105 -4.36 0.79 3.29
CA THR A 105 -3.49 0.43 2.17
C THR A 105 -2.05 0.20 2.62
N THR A 106 -1.30 -0.56 1.83
CA THR A 106 0.16 -0.72 1.99
C THR A 106 0.95 0.59 1.85
N ARG A 107 0.28 1.71 1.58
CA ARG A 107 0.86 3.06 1.55
C ARG A 107 0.20 3.98 2.56
N GLN A 108 -0.26 3.42 3.67
CA GLN A 108 -0.73 4.19 4.82
C GLN A 108 -1.84 5.20 4.49
N GLY A 109 -2.76 4.84 3.60
CA GLY A 109 -3.95 5.62 3.29
C GLY A 109 -5.20 4.77 3.47
N ILE A 110 -6.35 5.41 3.55
CA ILE A 110 -7.66 4.73 3.59
C ILE A 110 -8.26 4.70 2.18
N GLN A 111 -8.91 3.58 1.85
CA GLN A 111 -9.76 3.43 0.67
C GLN A 111 -11.20 3.21 1.07
N PHE A 112 -12.09 3.89 0.34
CA PHE A 112 -13.52 3.66 0.32
C PHE A 112 -13.87 2.99 -1.01
N HIS A 113 -14.66 1.95 -0.98
CA HIS A 113 -15.08 1.19 -2.16
C HIS A 113 -16.60 1.25 -2.31
N GLY A 114 -17.09 1.11 -3.54
CA GLY A 114 -18.54 1.05 -3.81
C GLY A 114 -19.26 2.39 -3.82
N THR A 115 -18.54 3.52 -3.87
CA THR A 115 -19.14 4.85 -3.99
C THR A 115 -19.82 5.01 -5.35
N GLY A 116 -21.02 5.55 -5.41
CA GLY A 116 -21.68 5.98 -6.65
C GLY A 116 -21.12 7.30 -7.19
N LYS A 117 -21.26 7.56 -8.50
CA LYS A 117 -20.80 8.80 -9.12
C LYS A 117 -21.46 10.03 -8.47
N GLU A 118 -22.75 9.95 -8.20
CA GLU A 118 -23.59 10.97 -7.57
C GLU A 118 -23.10 11.35 -6.17
N ASN A 119 -22.42 10.44 -5.47
CA ASN A 119 -21.93 10.62 -4.11
C ASN A 119 -20.50 11.19 -4.02
N LEU A 120 -19.76 11.22 -5.14
CA LEU A 120 -18.33 11.59 -5.13
C LEU A 120 -18.10 12.98 -4.57
N LYS A 121 -18.88 13.99 -5.01
CA LYS A 121 -18.73 15.37 -4.55
C LYS A 121 -18.97 15.50 -3.04
N ALA A 122 -20.06 14.89 -2.54
CA ALA A 122 -20.42 14.94 -1.12
C ALA A 122 -19.39 14.21 -0.25
N ALA A 123 -18.91 13.04 -0.68
CA ALA A 123 -17.87 12.29 0.02
C ALA A 123 -16.55 13.07 0.13
N ILE A 124 -16.10 13.71 -0.96
CA ILE A 124 -14.88 14.53 -0.96
C ILE A 124 -15.06 15.78 -0.08
N ALA A 125 -16.20 16.46 -0.17
CA ALA A 125 -16.49 17.62 0.67
C ALA A 125 -16.47 17.26 2.16
N LEU A 126 -17.06 16.11 2.53
CA LEU A 126 -17.04 15.63 3.91
C LEU A 126 -15.62 15.25 4.40
N LEU A 127 -14.76 14.69 3.54
CA LEU A 127 -13.35 14.46 3.88
C LEU A 127 -12.60 15.78 4.10
N ASN A 128 -12.80 16.75 3.20
CA ASN A 128 -12.12 18.04 3.26
C ASN A 128 -12.55 18.88 4.47
N SER A 129 -13.76 18.70 5.03
CA SER A 129 -14.20 19.42 6.23
C SER A 129 -13.29 19.20 7.45
N GLU A 130 -12.59 18.05 7.49
CA GLU A 130 -11.59 17.74 8.52
C GLU A 130 -10.16 17.65 7.92
N LEU A 131 -9.90 18.38 6.84
CA LEU A 131 -8.59 18.48 6.19
C LEU A 131 -8.01 17.14 5.72
N ILE A 132 -8.85 16.15 5.44
CA ILE A 132 -8.44 14.88 4.87
C ILE A 132 -8.42 15.02 3.34
N SER A 133 -7.22 15.12 2.77
CA SER A 133 -7.07 15.26 1.33
C SER A 133 -7.05 13.92 0.61
N THR A 134 -7.60 13.90 -0.60
CA THR A 134 -7.47 12.81 -1.58
C THR A 134 -6.54 13.19 -2.74
N TYR A 135 -6.21 14.48 -2.86
CA TYR A 135 -5.44 15.04 -3.96
C TYR A 135 -3.98 14.57 -3.93
N GLY A 136 -3.52 14.02 -5.03
CA GLY A 136 -2.21 13.38 -5.10
C GLY A 136 -2.09 12.01 -4.42
N ALA A 137 -3.16 11.46 -3.84
CA ALA A 137 -3.13 10.08 -3.34
C ALA A 137 -2.87 9.05 -4.45
N CYS A 138 -3.17 9.42 -5.69
CA CYS A 138 -2.95 8.65 -6.91
C CYS A 138 -2.44 9.56 -8.05
N GLY A 139 -2.38 9.05 -9.30
CA GLY A 139 -1.90 9.85 -10.45
C GLY A 139 -0.40 9.72 -10.73
N ASP A 140 0.09 10.54 -11.62
CA ASP A 140 1.49 10.58 -12.07
C ASP A 140 2.21 11.77 -11.41
N GLY A 141 2.44 11.65 -10.12
CA GLY A 141 3.16 12.57 -9.26
C GLY A 141 3.59 11.85 -7.98
N ASN A 142 4.07 12.60 -7.00
CA ASN A 142 4.39 12.05 -5.69
C ASN A 142 3.13 11.55 -5.00
N ARG A 143 3.14 10.25 -4.67
CA ARG A 143 2.07 9.58 -3.92
C ARG A 143 2.19 9.89 -2.43
N ASN A 144 1.35 9.27 -1.62
CA ASN A 144 1.52 9.36 -0.18
C ASN A 144 2.97 9.04 0.22
N THR A 145 3.66 9.97 0.87
CA THR A 145 5.00 9.76 1.43
C THR A 145 4.86 8.87 2.66
N MET A 146 5.59 7.77 2.71
CA MET A 146 5.52 6.78 3.79
C MET A 146 6.60 7.04 4.83
N ALA A 147 6.29 6.74 6.10
CA ALA A 147 7.28 6.64 7.17
C ALA A 147 6.87 5.55 8.17
N CYS A 148 7.80 5.09 9.02
CA CYS A 148 7.46 4.23 10.13
C CYS A 148 6.39 4.90 11.00
N PRO A 149 5.25 4.27 11.27
CA PRO A 149 4.13 4.92 11.96
C PRO A 149 4.42 5.26 13.42
N VAL A 150 5.45 4.68 14.01
CA VAL A 150 5.84 4.87 15.42
C VAL A 150 7.17 5.60 15.58
N ALA A 151 7.79 6.06 14.50
CA ALA A 151 9.13 6.67 14.53
C ALA A 151 9.27 7.83 15.52
N ASN A 152 8.20 8.59 15.80
CA ASN A 152 8.21 9.70 16.75
C ASN A 152 7.66 9.36 18.14
N ILE A 153 7.05 8.20 18.33
CA ILE A 153 6.42 7.82 19.62
C ILE A 153 7.05 6.59 20.28
N ARG A 154 7.78 5.77 19.54
CA ARG A 154 8.42 4.57 20.08
C ARG A 154 9.42 4.94 21.17
N LYS A 155 9.39 4.21 22.29
CA LYS A 155 10.32 4.42 23.41
C LYS A 155 11.78 4.35 22.91
N GLY A 156 12.55 5.37 23.26
CA GLY A 156 13.95 5.51 22.83
C GLY A 156 14.15 6.03 21.40
N SER A 157 13.09 6.40 20.69
CA SER A 157 13.22 7.03 19.37
C SER A 157 13.89 8.41 19.50
N VAL A 158 14.82 8.66 18.55
CA VAL A 158 15.54 9.94 18.40
C VAL A 158 15.26 10.60 17.06
N PHE A 159 14.32 10.04 16.27
CA PHE A 159 14.01 10.47 14.91
C PHE A 159 12.51 10.65 14.70
N ASP A 160 12.08 11.83 14.25
CA ASP A 160 10.70 12.10 13.85
C ASP A 160 10.52 11.92 12.33
N GLY A 161 10.40 10.67 11.89
CA GLY A 161 10.11 10.33 10.48
C GLY A 161 8.75 10.83 10.01
N GLN A 162 7.81 11.05 10.92
CA GLN A 162 6.48 11.58 10.62
C GLN A 162 6.55 13.07 10.22
N ALA A 163 7.34 13.87 10.92
CA ALA A 163 7.57 15.27 10.57
C ALA A 163 8.23 15.39 9.18
N VAL A 164 9.28 14.60 8.92
CA VAL A 164 9.96 14.57 7.62
C VAL A 164 9.00 14.15 6.50
N ALA A 165 8.13 13.16 6.74
CA ALA A 165 7.14 12.73 5.74
C ALA A 165 6.10 13.82 5.43
N ARG A 166 5.63 14.55 6.44
CA ARG A 166 4.70 15.67 6.27
C ARG A 166 5.36 16.83 5.50
N GLU A 167 6.58 17.16 5.83
CA GLU A 167 7.35 18.23 5.18
C GLU A 167 7.55 17.93 3.69
N ILE A 168 8.04 16.74 3.34
CA ILE A 168 8.20 16.31 1.94
C ILE A 168 6.85 16.27 1.22
N ALA A 169 5.80 15.76 1.85
CA ALA A 169 4.48 15.67 1.24
C ALA A 169 3.86 17.05 0.96
N LYS A 170 4.09 18.03 1.85
CA LYS A 170 3.67 19.43 1.68
C LYS A 170 4.47 20.09 0.55
N HIS A 171 5.78 19.93 0.55
CA HIS A 171 6.68 20.51 -0.45
C HIS A 171 6.40 19.99 -1.87
N LEU A 172 6.19 18.67 -2.01
CA LEU A 172 5.86 18.00 -3.26
C LEU A 172 4.33 17.89 -3.52
N GLY A 173 3.51 18.64 -2.84
CA GLY A 173 2.08 18.75 -3.13
C GLY A 173 1.82 19.42 -4.47
N PHE A 174 0.76 19.01 -5.17
CA PHE A 174 0.33 19.71 -6.38
C PHE A 174 -0.16 21.12 -6.03
N LYS A 175 0.11 22.07 -6.93
CA LYS A 175 -0.18 23.50 -6.73
C LYS A 175 -1.37 24.01 -7.55
N SER A 176 -1.86 23.21 -8.51
CA SER A 176 -2.90 23.64 -9.45
C SER A 176 -4.25 24.03 -8.81
N GLY A 177 -4.49 23.73 -7.53
CA GLY A 177 -5.76 24.01 -6.85
C GLY A 177 -6.98 23.34 -7.52
N ALA A 178 -6.78 22.23 -8.24
CA ALA A 178 -7.84 21.57 -9.00
C ALA A 178 -8.87 20.83 -8.11
N ASP A 179 -8.59 20.67 -6.83
CA ASP A 179 -9.44 20.00 -5.84
C ASP A 179 -10.28 20.96 -5.01
N TYR A 180 -10.03 22.28 -5.09
CA TYR A 180 -10.84 23.31 -4.42
C TYR A 180 -10.81 24.64 -5.17
N GLU A 181 -11.86 25.43 -5.00
CA GLU A 181 -11.93 26.82 -5.44
C GLU A 181 -12.58 27.66 -4.34
N ILE A 182 -12.08 28.86 -4.13
CA ILE A 182 -12.68 29.82 -3.20
C ILE A 182 -13.32 30.92 -4.03
N TRP A 183 -14.61 31.16 -3.82
CA TRP A 183 -15.40 32.17 -4.45
C TRP A 183 -15.92 33.17 -3.40
N LEU A 184 -15.73 34.45 -3.63
CA LEU A 184 -16.27 35.53 -2.80
C LEU A 184 -17.15 36.40 -3.67
N ASP A 185 -18.40 36.60 -3.27
CA ASP A 185 -19.40 37.42 -3.98
C ASP A 185 -19.52 37.08 -5.49
N GLY A 186 -19.33 35.80 -5.85
CA GLY A 186 -19.43 35.35 -7.24
C GLY A 186 -18.12 35.49 -8.04
N GLU A 187 -17.06 36.00 -7.45
CA GLU A 187 -15.74 36.07 -8.06
C GLU A 187 -14.82 34.97 -7.52
N LYS A 188 -14.10 34.28 -8.41
CA LYS A 188 -13.09 33.28 -8.05
C LYS A 188 -11.84 34.00 -7.54
N ILE A 189 -11.53 33.82 -6.24
CA ILE A 189 -10.36 34.44 -5.60
C ILE A 189 -9.15 33.50 -5.50
N THR A 190 -9.30 32.20 -5.73
CA THR A 190 -8.16 31.26 -5.85
C THR A 190 -7.43 31.51 -7.16
N ALA A 191 -6.17 31.94 -7.06
CA ALA A 191 -5.27 31.96 -8.22
C ALA A 191 -4.91 30.55 -8.68
N ASP A 192 -4.85 30.33 -9.99
CA ASP A 192 -4.31 29.11 -10.55
C ASP A 192 -2.77 29.15 -10.43
N GLU A 193 -2.22 28.44 -9.45
CA GLU A 193 -0.78 28.36 -9.28
C GLU A 193 -0.16 27.47 -10.38
N THR A 194 1.00 27.85 -10.88
CA THR A 194 1.78 27.05 -11.81
C THR A 194 2.50 25.93 -11.08
N GLU A 195 2.50 24.73 -11.68
CA GLU A 195 3.22 23.56 -11.16
C GLU A 195 4.73 23.70 -11.39
N SER A 196 5.42 24.38 -10.48
CA SER A 196 6.86 24.68 -10.61
C SER A 196 7.74 23.42 -10.67
N ILE A 197 7.44 22.40 -9.83
CA ILE A 197 8.21 21.16 -9.77
C ILE A 197 7.82 20.21 -10.91
N TYR A 198 6.54 20.06 -11.19
CA TYR A 198 6.04 19.04 -12.11
C TYR A 198 5.88 19.51 -13.56
N GLY A 199 5.71 20.81 -13.78
CA GLY A 199 5.32 21.35 -15.08
C GLY A 199 3.92 20.90 -15.52
N SER A 200 3.46 21.31 -16.71
CA SER A 200 2.12 21.05 -17.23
C SER A 200 1.79 19.57 -17.46
N ALA A 201 2.81 18.75 -17.78
CA ALA A 201 2.65 17.31 -18.05
C ALA A 201 2.77 16.42 -16.82
N TYR A 202 3.04 16.97 -15.65
CA TYR A 202 3.34 16.22 -14.44
C TYR A 202 4.47 15.20 -14.64
N LEU A 203 4.53 14.15 -13.79
CA LEU A 203 5.54 13.09 -13.99
C LEU A 203 5.10 12.11 -15.09
N PRO A 204 6.04 11.43 -15.75
CA PRO A 204 5.71 10.38 -16.73
C PRO A 204 5.00 9.18 -16.07
N ARG A 205 5.18 8.99 -14.77
CA ARG A 205 4.56 7.89 -14.02
C ARG A 205 4.46 8.21 -12.53
N LYS A 206 3.67 7.40 -11.78
CA LYS A 206 3.59 7.44 -10.31
C LYS A 206 4.98 7.47 -9.68
N PHE A 207 5.14 8.28 -8.64
CA PHE A 207 6.38 8.43 -7.88
C PHE A 207 6.11 8.13 -6.40
N LYS A 208 7.05 7.46 -5.72
CA LYS A 208 6.86 6.97 -4.37
C LYS A 208 8.08 7.28 -3.52
N ILE A 209 7.86 7.86 -2.35
CA ILE A 209 8.89 8.15 -1.36
C ILE A 209 8.57 7.38 -0.08
N GLY A 210 9.60 6.82 0.54
CA GLY A 210 9.51 6.14 1.83
C GLY A 210 10.68 6.50 2.73
N ILE A 211 10.39 6.69 4.02
CA ILE A 211 11.35 7.06 5.05
C ILE A 211 11.41 5.93 6.07
N ALA A 212 12.55 5.26 6.18
CA ALA A 212 12.76 4.22 7.19
C ALA A 212 12.99 4.84 8.58
N ASP A 213 12.83 4.04 9.61
CA ASP A 213 13.44 4.31 10.91
C ASP A 213 14.94 3.90 10.85
N PRO A 214 15.83 4.45 11.66
CA PRO A 214 17.26 4.11 11.62
C PRO A 214 17.56 2.61 11.66
N ASP A 215 16.74 1.82 12.33
CA ASP A 215 16.96 0.40 12.62
C ASP A 215 15.84 -0.50 12.11
N ASP A 216 14.73 0.07 11.63
CA ASP A 216 13.54 -0.65 11.24
C ASP A 216 13.08 -0.31 9.81
N ASN A 217 13.03 -1.35 8.97
CA ASN A 217 12.54 -1.26 7.60
C ASN A 217 11.09 -1.71 7.42
N CYS A 218 10.19 -1.38 8.34
CA CYS A 218 8.77 -1.74 8.25
C CYS A 218 8.10 -1.23 6.96
N ILE A 219 8.66 -0.18 6.34
CA ILE A 219 8.14 0.44 5.12
C ILE A 219 8.67 -0.18 3.81
N ASP A 220 9.57 -1.15 3.85
CA ASP A 220 10.28 -1.69 2.68
C ASP A 220 10.95 -0.58 1.83
N VAL A 221 11.85 0.20 2.44
CA VAL A 221 12.43 1.44 1.89
C VAL A 221 13.05 1.27 0.51
N TYR A 222 13.67 0.13 0.22
CA TYR A 222 14.28 -0.18 -1.07
C TYR A 222 13.27 -0.31 -2.23
N THR A 223 11.97 -0.38 -1.95
CA THR A 223 10.92 -0.56 -2.96
C THR A 223 10.34 0.75 -3.50
N HIS A 224 10.90 1.89 -3.10
CA HIS A 224 10.44 3.22 -3.43
C HIS A 224 11.30 3.88 -4.53
N ASP A 225 10.72 4.83 -5.25
CA ASP A 225 11.47 5.65 -6.23
C ASP A 225 12.56 6.45 -5.51
N ILE A 226 12.27 6.96 -4.29
CA ILE A 226 13.25 7.45 -3.32
C ILE A 226 13.02 6.74 -1.99
N GLY A 227 14.06 6.10 -1.46
CA GLY A 227 14.16 5.63 -0.10
C GLY A 227 15.05 6.57 0.72
N ILE A 228 14.60 6.94 1.91
CA ILE A 228 15.33 7.85 2.81
C ILE A 228 15.62 7.08 4.09
N VAL A 229 16.89 6.94 4.42
CA VAL A 229 17.33 6.24 5.62
C VAL A 229 18.11 7.20 6.51
N PRO A 230 17.60 7.53 7.71
CA PRO A 230 18.30 8.42 8.63
C PRO A 230 19.59 7.78 9.12
N VAL A 231 20.62 8.61 9.24
CA VAL A 231 21.94 8.24 9.74
C VAL A 231 22.17 8.93 11.06
N LEU A 232 22.40 8.14 12.09
CA LEU A 232 22.66 8.65 13.44
C LEU A 232 24.18 8.85 13.66
N ASP A 233 24.52 9.94 14.35
CA ASP A 233 25.85 10.22 14.87
C ASP A 233 25.71 10.81 16.27
N GLY A 234 26.33 10.19 17.27
CA GLY A 234 26.21 10.60 18.66
C GLY A 234 24.76 10.62 19.19
N GLY A 235 23.87 9.73 18.69
CA GLY A 235 22.46 9.67 19.08
C GLY A 235 21.57 10.75 18.46
N LYS A 236 22.07 11.51 17.47
CA LYS A 236 21.32 12.53 16.72
C LYS A 236 21.35 12.22 15.23
N VAL A 237 20.33 12.69 14.50
CA VAL A 237 20.29 12.56 13.04
C VAL A 237 21.31 13.51 12.42
N ALA A 238 22.37 12.96 11.84
CA ALA A 238 23.40 13.71 11.11
C ALA A 238 22.98 14.03 9.66
N GLY A 239 22.10 13.21 9.09
CA GLY A 239 21.61 13.32 7.72
C GLY A 239 20.98 12.02 7.28
N TYR A 240 20.95 11.81 5.94
CA TYR A 240 20.23 10.70 5.33
C TYR A 240 21.06 10.02 4.24
N THR A 241 21.11 8.70 4.22
CA THR A 241 21.47 7.95 3.02
C THR A 241 20.24 7.85 2.13
N LEU A 242 20.37 8.28 0.87
CA LEU A 242 19.30 8.21 -0.12
C LEU A 242 19.47 6.97 -1.02
N LEU A 243 18.37 6.26 -1.19
CA LEU A 243 18.23 5.15 -2.13
C LEU A 243 17.36 5.62 -3.30
N VAL A 244 17.70 5.27 -4.54
CA VAL A 244 16.90 5.66 -5.71
C VAL A 244 16.64 4.50 -6.67
N GLY A 245 15.55 4.58 -7.42
CA GLY A 245 15.23 3.65 -8.48
C GLY A 245 14.59 2.33 -8.03
N GLY A 246 13.99 2.29 -6.84
CA GLY A 246 13.19 1.14 -6.41
C GLY A 246 11.79 1.10 -7.03
N GLY A 247 11.24 -0.11 -7.19
CA GLY A 247 9.88 -0.31 -7.67
C GLY A 247 9.56 -1.74 -8.09
N LEU A 248 8.55 -2.33 -7.48
CA LEU A 248 8.26 -3.76 -7.63
C LEU A 248 7.32 -4.12 -8.79
N GLY A 249 6.48 -3.17 -9.24
CA GLY A 249 5.47 -3.46 -10.27
C GLY A 249 6.08 -3.74 -11.64
N SER A 250 5.55 -4.73 -12.34
CA SER A 250 5.78 -5.01 -13.76
C SER A 250 4.46 -5.00 -14.53
N THR A 251 4.54 -5.10 -15.86
CA THR A 251 3.38 -5.18 -16.75
C THR A 251 3.21 -6.63 -17.21
N HIS A 252 2.00 -7.14 -17.11
CA HIS A 252 1.70 -8.52 -17.54
C HIS A 252 2.10 -8.74 -19.00
N GLY A 253 2.83 -9.82 -19.27
CA GLY A 253 3.27 -10.18 -20.61
C GLY A 253 4.47 -9.42 -21.17
N MET A 254 4.99 -8.40 -20.46
CA MET A 254 6.11 -7.55 -20.92
C MET A 254 7.38 -7.87 -20.12
N LYS A 255 8.28 -8.67 -20.69
CA LYS A 255 9.52 -9.13 -20.05
C LYS A 255 10.51 -7.99 -19.76
N GLU A 256 10.45 -6.90 -20.52
CA GLU A 256 11.25 -5.68 -20.31
C GLU A 256 10.83 -4.88 -19.07
N THR A 257 9.78 -5.32 -18.36
CA THR A 257 9.34 -4.72 -17.11
C THR A 257 9.53 -5.69 -15.95
N PHE A 258 10.20 -5.26 -14.89
CA PHE A 258 10.66 -6.12 -13.80
C PHE A 258 10.66 -5.40 -12.45
N PRO A 259 10.62 -6.10 -11.31
CA PRO A 259 10.86 -5.54 -9.99
C PRO A 259 12.33 -5.14 -9.82
N ARG A 260 12.57 -4.01 -9.12
CA ARG A 260 13.91 -3.51 -8.82
C ARG A 260 13.93 -2.92 -7.42
N LEU A 261 15.03 -3.12 -6.70
CA LEU A 261 15.33 -2.45 -5.44
C LEU A 261 16.11 -1.15 -5.73
N GLY A 262 15.98 -0.18 -4.84
CA GLY A 262 16.72 1.08 -4.91
C GLY A 262 18.19 0.86 -4.58
N GLU A 263 19.05 1.64 -5.24
CA GLU A 263 20.49 1.70 -5.01
C GLU A 263 20.88 2.98 -4.27
N SER A 264 21.99 2.94 -3.54
CA SER A 264 22.49 4.09 -2.78
C SER A 264 23.00 5.19 -3.71
N LEU A 265 22.37 6.37 -3.61
CA LEU A 265 22.76 7.56 -4.38
C LEU A 265 23.88 8.35 -3.69
N GLY A 266 23.80 8.52 -2.38
CA GLY A 266 24.75 9.30 -1.60
C GLY A 266 24.20 9.65 -0.22
N PHE A 267 24.99 10.38 0.57
CA PHE A 267 24.60 10.94 1.86
C PHE A 267 24.28 12.43 1.71
N VAL A 268 23.22 12.86 2.40
CA VAL A 268 22.72 14.24 2.38
C VAL A 268 22.56 14.73 3.82
N PRO A 269 23.11 15.91 4.20
CA PRO A 269 22.86 16.49 5.51
C PRO A 269 21.39 16.89 5.69
N THR A 270 20.93 17.03 6.91
CA THR A 270 19.50 17.26 7.23
C THR A 270 18.91 18.47 6.48
N ASN A 271 19.65 19.56 6.37
CA ASN A 271 19.22 20.80 5.71
C ASN A 271 19.18 20.73 4.18
N GLY A 272 19.80 19.71 3.56
CA GLY A 272 19.81 19.51 2.10
C GLY A 272 18.72 18.58 1.58
N LEU A 273 17.96 17.92 2.45
CA LEU A 273 17.05 16.83 2.06
C LEU A 273 16.00 17.26 1.04
N LEU A 274 15.27 18.34 1.30
CA LEU A 274 14.19 18.80 0.42
C LEU A 274 14.72 19.19 -0.97
N GLU A 275 15.86 19.86 -1.02
CA GLU A 275 16.48 20.23 -2.27
C GLU A 275 16.83 18.99 -3.11
N VAL A 276 17.54 18.02 -2.51
CA VAL A 276 17.94 16.80 -3.22
C VAL A 276 16.73 15.99 -3.68
N VAL A 277 15.72 15.84 -2.84
CA VAL A 277 14.46 15.16 -3.19
C VAL A 277 13.78 15.87 -4.38
N THR A 278 13.76 17.20 -4.40
CA THR A 278 13.21 17.98 -5.51
C THR A 278 13.96 17.72 -6.80
N ARG A 279 15.32 17.78 -6.79
CA ARG A 279 16.14 17.51 -7.98
C ARG A 279 15.95 16.09 -8.53
N ILE A 280 15.73 15.10 -7.66
CA ILE A 280 15.42 13.73 -8.10
C ILE A 280 14.03 13.66 -8.78
N VAL A 281 13.03 14.37 -8.25
CA VAL A 281 11.69 14.45 -8.86
C VAL A 281 11.77 15.14 -10.23
N GLU A 282 12.48 16.27 -10.33
CA GLU A 282 12.71 16.98 -11.60
C GLU A 282 13.50 16.12 -12.59
N PHE A 283 14.52 15.39 -12.13
CA PHE A 283 15.27 14.44 -12.95
C PHE A 283 14.33 13.40 -13.58
N GLN A 284 13.41 12.82 -12.78
CA GLN A 284 12.42 11.87 -13.30
C GLN A 284 11.42 12.53 -14.25
N ARG A 285 11.02 13.78 -14.00
CA ARG A 285 10.16 14.58 -14.89
C ARG A 285 10.77 14.70 -16.27
N ASP A 286 12.07 15.01 -16.32
CA ASP A 286 12.77 15.38 -17.54
C ASP A 286 13.29 14.14 -18.31
N ASN A 287 13.70 13.07 -17.60
CA ASN A 287 14.37 11.91 -18.19
C ASN A 287 13.49 10.63 -18.24
N GLY A 288 12.35 10.60 -17.57
CA GLY A 288 11.41 9.46 -17.61
C GLY A 288 10.78 9.30 -19.00
N ASN A 289 10.60 8.06 -19.42
CA ASN A 289 10.09 7.74 -20.76
C ASN A 289 8.62 8.17 -20.93
N ARG A 290 8.39 9.26 -21.67
CA ARG A 290 7.04 9.79 -21.95
C ARG A 290 6.36 9.15 -23.15
N GLY A 291 7.10 8.42 -23.99
CA GLY A 291 6.57 7.65 -25.12
C GLY A 291 6.07 6.26 -24.72
N ASN A 292 6.82 5.54 -23.89
CA ASN A 292 6.47 4.21 -23.41
C ASN A 292 6.10 4.22 -21.92
N ARG A 293 4.81 4.24 -21.62
CA ARG A 293 4.30 4.30 -20.25
C ARG A 293 4.67 3.08 -19.39
N SER A 294 4.94 1.91 -19.99
CA SER A 294 5.34 0.70 -19.27
C SER A 294 6.73 0.84 -18.65
N ARG A 295 7.63 1.59 -19.30
CA ARG A 295 8.99 1.87 -18.87
C ARG A 295 9.20 3.32 -18.37
N ALA A 296 8.15 4.00 -17.96
CA ALA A 296 8.18 5.41 -17.58
C ALA A 296 8.61 5.68 -16.13
N ARG A 297 8.83 4.66 -15.28
CA ARG A 297 9.24 4.83 -13.87
C ARG A 297 10.74 5.09 -13.73
N LEU A 298 11.13 5.80 -12.66
CA LEU A 298 12.50 6.12 -12.32
C LEU A 298 13.43 4.90 -12.34
N LYS A 299 12.97 3.76 -11.85
CA LYS A 299 13.75 2.52 -11.80
C LYS A 299 14.34 2.11 -13.17
N TYR A 300 13.64 2.41 -14.26
CA TYR A 300 14.12 2.09 -15.60
C TYR A 300 15.17 3.10 -16.09
N VAL A 301 15.05 4.37 -15.68
CA VAL A 301 16.11 5.36 -15.97
C VAL A 301 17.39 4.99 -15.21
N VAL A 302 17.25 4.58 -13.94
CA VAL A 302 18.42 4.15 -13.15
C VAL A 302 19.03 2.88 -13.70
N GLU A 303 18.22 1.92 -14.16
CA GLU A 303 18.69 0.69 -14.81
C GLU A 303 19.44 0.97 -16.11
N ASP A 304 18.86 1.83 -16.97
CA ASP A 304 19.41 2.11 -18.30
C ASP A 304 20.67 3.01 -18.23
N TRP A 305 20.80 3.89 -17.22
CA TRP A 305 21.89 4.84 -17.07
C TRP A 305 23.00 4.38 -16.11
N GLY A 306 22.68 3.55 -15.14
CA GLY A 306 23.51 3.23 -13.98
C GLY A 306 23.49 4.33 -12.92
N ILE A 307 23.73 3.94 -11.67
CA ILE A 307 23.61 4.83 -10.50
C ILE A 307 24.60 6.01 -10.54
N GLU A 308 25.82 5.78 -11.01
CA GLU A 308 26.86 6.81 -11.05
C GLU A 308 26.50 7.95 -12.00
N ARG A 309 25.94 7.64 -13.18
CA ARG A 309 25.49 8.67 -14.13
C ARG A 309 24.27 9.42 -13.58
N VAL A 310 23.34 8.73 -12.93
CA VAL A 310 22.19 9.37 -12.27
C VAL A 310 22.66 10.31 -11.17
N ARG A 311 23.63 9.89 -10.35
CA ARG A 311 24.25 10.71 -9.32
C ARG A 311 24.90 11.97 -9.91
N ALA A 312 25.72 11.83 -10.94
CA ALA A 312 26.39 12.95 -11.60
C ALA A 312 25.38 13.98 -12.14
N GLU A 313 24.29 13.55 -12.73
CA GLU A 313 23.24 14.43 -13.24
C GLU A 313 22.49 15.17 -12.13
N ILE A 314 22.21 14.48 -11.01
CA ILE A 314 21.58 15.11 -9.84
C ILE A 314 22.53 16.13 -9.20
N GLU A 315 23.81 15.81 -9.05
CA GLU A 315 24.85 16.73 -8.55
C GLU A 315 25.01 17.97 -9.45
N ALA A 316 24.92 17.79 -10.76
CA ALA A 316 24.93 18.91 -11.70
C ALA A 316 23.75 19.86 -11.51
N ARG A 317 22.58 19.33 -11.20
CA ARG A 317 21.36 20.10 -10.88
C ARG A 317 21.42 20.78 -9.51
N LEU A 318 22.16 20.19 -8.56
CA LEU A 318 22.38 20.75 -7.22
C LEU A 318 23.43 21.85 -7.21
N GLY A 319 24.43 21.78 -8.08
CA GLY A 319 25.61 22.64 -8.05
C GLY A 319 26.64 22.25 -6.98
N TRP A 320 26.45 21.14 -6.28
CA TRP A 320 27.36 20.59 -5.28
C TRP A 320 27.36 19.06 -5.28
N LYS A 321 28.38 18.45 -4.65
CA LYS A 321 28.60 17.01 -4.66
C LYS A 321 27.99 16.34 -3.44
N LEU A 322 27.28 15.21 -3.66
CA LEU A 322 26.81 14.35 -2.58
C LEU A 322 27.99 13.64 -1.91
N ALA A 323 27.98 13.57 -0.58
CA ALA A 323 28.95 12.75 0.13
C ALA A 323 28.71 11.25 -0.17
N ALA A 324 29.71 10.41 0.12
CA ALA A 324 29.55 8.96 0.00
C ALA A 324 28.41 8.48 0.88
N ALA A 325 27.59 7.56 0.34
CA ALA A 325 26.52 6.96 1.12
C ALA A 325 27.08 6.26 2.37
N ARG A 326 26.43 6.45 3.51
CA ARG A 326 26.78 5.70 4.72
C ARG A 326 26.07 4.34 4.68
N PRO A 327 26.68 3.26 5.21
CA PRO A 327 26.08 1.94 5.21
C PRO A 327 24.68 1.94 5.82
N VAL A 328 23.75 1.22 5.20
CA VAL A 328 22.39 0.99 5.68
C VAL A 328 22.28 -0.45 6.14
N CYS A 329 21.93 -0.65 7.40
CA CYS A 329 21.71 -1.97 7.98
C CYS A 329 20.44 -1.92 8.83
N PHE A 330 19.51 -2.84 8.56
CA PHE A 330 18.30 -2.99 9.35
C PHE A 330 18.34 -4.31 10.12
N SER A 331 18.12 -4.25 11.42
CA SER A 331 18.02 -5.45 12.25
C SER A 331 16.63 -6.08 12.17
N GLN A 332 15.62 -5.29 11.82
CA GLN A 332 14.22 -5.69 11.90
C GLN A 332 13.34 -5.05 10.81
N GLY A 333 12.11 -5.51 10.74
CA GLY A 333 10.99 -4.91 9.99
C GLY A 333 9.72 -5.18 10.77
N GLU A 334 9.52 -4.40 11.82
CA GLU A 334 8.47 -4.59 12.82
C GLU A 334 7.05 -4.41 12.27
N LEU A 335 6.09 -5.17 12.81
CA LEU A 335 4.66 -4.98 12.57
C LEU A 335 4.03 -3.96 13.53
N HIS A 336 4.69 -3.69 14.66
CA HIS A 336 4.24 -2.81 15.74
C HIS A 336 2.90 -3.22 16.37
N LEU A 337 2.58 -4.52 16.35
CA LEU A 337 1.37 -5.07 16.97
C LEU A 337 1.53 -5.19 18.49
N GLY A 338 0.41 -5.19 19.21
CA GLY A 338 0.40 -5.32 20.66
C GLY A 338 0.59 -3.99 21.39
N TRP A 339 0.81 -4.08 22.71
CA TRP A 339 0.90 -2.94 23.62
C TRP A 339 2.34 -2.49 23.86
N HIS A 340 2.60 -1.21 23.68
CA HIS A 340 3.93 -0.62 23.85
C HIS A 340 3.86 0.73 24.58
N GLN A 341 4.86 0.99 25.44
CA GLN A 341 5.06 2.32 26.02
C GLN A 341 5.56 3.30 24.97
N GLN A 342 5.07 4.52 25.04
CA GLN A 342 5.56 5.59 24.19
C GLN A 342 6.83 6.25 24.78
N ASN A 343 7.46 7.11 23.99
CA ASN A 343 8.59 7.92 24.43
C ASN A 343 8.16 8.93 25.52
N GLU A 344 6.94 9.46 25.39
CA GLU A 344 6.32 10.29 26.42
C GLU A 344 5.89 9.42 27.62
N PRO A 345 6.38 9.70 28.84
CA PRO A 345 6.05 8.90 30.03
C PRO A 345 4.56 8.87 30.33
N GLY A 346 4.05 7.70 30.73
CA GLY A 346 2.65 7.50 31.05
C GLY A 346 1.72 7.33 29.84
N LEU A 347 2.25 7.41 28.61
CA LEU A 347 1.49 7.15 27.40
C LEU A 347 1.84 5.79 26.76
N TRP A 348 0.83 5.17 26.19
CA TRP A 348 0.90 3.87 25.50
C TRP A 348 0.32 3.95 24.10
N TYR A 349 0.77 3.05 23.23
CA TYR A 349 0.07 2.72 22.00
C TYR A 349 -0.23 1.24 21.91
N VAL A 350 -1.25 0.89 21.14
CA VAL A 350 -1.59 -0.49 20.82
C VAL A 350 -1.69 -0.66 19.31
N GLY A 351 -0.92 -1.62 18.78
CA GLY A 351 -1.04 -2.10 17.41
C GLY A 351 -2.11 -3.18 17.31
N ILE A 352 -3.01 -3.00 16.36
CA ILE A 352 -4.20 -3.81 16.11
C ILE A 352 -4.06 -4.48 14.76
N PHE A 353 -4.17 -5.81 14.72
CA PHE A 353 -4.17 -6.57 13.48
C PHE A 353 -5.46 -6.36 12.71
N VAL A 354 -5.32 -6.04 11.42
CA VAL A 354 -6.44 -5.85 10.49
C VAL A 354 -6.23 -6.74 9.26
N GLU A 355 -6.95 -7.83 9.16
CA GLU A 355 -6.78 -8.79 8.08
C GLU A 355 -6.91 -8.13 6.70
N ASN A 356 -5.81 -8.16 5.93
CA ASN A 356 -5.67 -7.50 4.62
C ASN A 356 -6.08 -6.02 4.61
N GLY A 357 -6.07 -5.36 5.76
CA GLY A 357 -6.42 -3.94 5.91
C GLY A 357 -7.92 -3.63 5.86
N ARG A 358 -8.80 -4.64 5.85
CA ARG A 358 -10.25 -4.45 5.74
C ARG A 358 -10.89 -4.34 7.12
N ILE A 359 -11.30 -3.13 7.52
CA ILE A 359 -12.07 -2.86 8.73
C ILE A 359 -13.54 -2.92 8.36
N LYS A 360 -14.25 -3.90 8.93
CA LYS A 360 -15.68 -4.13 8.73
C LYS A 360 -16.28 -4.79 9.97
N ASP A 361 -17.58 -4.69 10.12
CA ASP A 361 -18.32 -5.52 11.05
C ASP A 361 -18.71 -6.84 10.37
N THR A 362 -18.57 -7.93 11.10
CA THR A 362 -19.01 -9.27 10.71
C THR A 362 -19.72 -9.92 11.89
N ASP A 363 -20.50 -10.97 11.63
CA ASP A 363 -21.14 -11.74 12.68
C ASP A 363 -20.10 -12.24 13.68
N GLY A 364 -20.25 -11.83 14.93
CA GLY A 364 -19.32 -12.14 16.02
C GLY A 364 -18.04 -11.32 16.10
N ARG A 365 -17.74 -10.40 15.14
CA ARG A 365 -16.59 -9.48 15.21
C ARG A 365 -16.98 -8.09 14.69
N PRO A 366 -17.61 -7.24 15.50
CA PRO A 366 -18.00 -5.87 15.12
C PRO A 366 -16.78 -4.91 15.23
N MET A 367 -15.77 -5.09 14.36
CA MET A 367 -14.50 -4.39 14.44
C MET A 367 -14.62 -2.89 14.15
N LEU A 368 -15.41 -2.52 13.12
CA LEU A 368 -15.60 -1.12 12.75
C LEU A 368 -16.30 -0.36 13.88
N THR A 369 -17.37 -0.94 14.40
CA THR A 369 -18.15 -0.41 15.54
C THR A 369 -17.26 -0.29 16.78
N GLY A 370 -16.50 -1.32 17.13
CA GLY A 370 -15.63 -1.33 18.30
C GLY A 370 -14.52 -0.28 18.23
N LEU A 371 -13.86 -0.17 17.09
CA LEU A 371 -12.82 0.87 16.87
C LEU A 371 -13.42 2.28 16.96
N ARG A 372 -14.59 2.50 16.39
CA ARG A 372 -15.30 3.78 16.49
C ARG A 372 -15.64 4.14 17.93
N GLU A 373 -16.14 3.17 18.72
CA GLU A 373 -16.46 3.38 20.14
C GLU A 373 -15.21 3.68 20.97
N ILE A 374 -14.11 2.95 20.77
CA ILE A 374 -12.84 3.19 21.48
C ILE A 374 -12.32 4.59 21.17
N VAL A 375 -12.28 4.98 19.89
CA VAL A 375 -11.78 6.30 19.49
C VAL A 375 -12.68 7.43 20.02
N ARG A 376 -14.00 7.26 19.96
CA ARG A 376 -14.95 8.25 20.52
C ARG A 376 -14.78 8.43 22.02
N ARG A 377 -14.58 7.34 22.78
CA ARG A 377 -14.56 7.33 24.24
C ARG A 377 -13.21 7.78 24.84
N PHE A 378 -12.11 7.31 24.26
CA PHE A 378 -10.77 7.52 24.82
C PHE A 378 -9.92 8.50 24.02
N ARG A 379 -10.37 8.91 22.83
CA ARG A 379 -9.77 9.90 21.95
C ARG A 379 -8.28 9.65 21.59
N PRO A 380 -7.83 8.38 21.38
CA PRO A 380 -6.49 8.14 20.90
C PRO A 380 -6.33 8.68 19.47
N ALA A 381 -5.10 9.02 19.10
CA ALA A 381 -4.78 9.24 17.69
C ALA A 381 -4.72 7.90 16.95
N VAL A 382 -5.19 7.88 15.69
CA VAL A 382 -5.18 6.70 14.84
C VAL A 382 -4.07 6.80 13.81
N ARG A 383 -3.22 5.76 13.71
CA ARG A 383 -2.12 5.67 12.74
C ARG A 383 -2.26 4.45 11.87
N LEU A 384 -1.88 4.57 10.61
CA LEU A 384 -1.99 3.52 9.60
C LEU A 384 -0.62 2.91 9.33
N THR A 385 -0.51 1.57 9.33
CA THR A 385 0.77 0.90 9.11
C THR A 385 0.98 0.48 7.65
N PRO A 386 2.23 0.27 7.21
CA PRO A 386 2.56 -0.27 5.89
C PRO A 386 2.14 -1.74 5.72
N SER A 387 1.91 -2.43 6.84
CA SER A 387 1.41 -3.81 6.89
C SER A 387 -0.12 -3.89 6.86
N GLN A 388 -0.80 -2.75 6.60
CA GLN A 388 -2.27 -2.64 6.54
C GLN A 388 -2.96 -2.77 7.91
N ASP A 389 -2.22 -2.65 9.00
CA ASP A 389 -2.70 -2.65 10.36
C ASP A 389 -2.96 -1.23 10.87
N LEU A 390 -3.50 -1.12 12.09
CA LEU A 390 -3.88 0.13 12.72
C LEU A 390 -3.20 0.25 14.09
N ILE A 391 -2.79 1.46 14.45
CA ILE A 391 -2.26 1.78 15.78
C ILE A 391 -3.16 2.85 16.43
N LEU A 392 -3.54 2.63 17.67
CA LEU A 392 -4.12 3.64 18.55
C LEU A 392 -3.03 4.14 19.49
N SER A 393 -2.74 5.43 19.47
CA SER A 393 -1.64 6.04 20.23
C SER A 393 -2.12 7.18 21.14
N GLY A 394 -1.30 7.57 22.13
CA GLY A 394 -1.66 8.58 23.11
C GLY A 394 -2.64 8.06 24.16
N ILE A 395 -2.59 6.76 24.50
CA ILE A 395 -3.46 6.16 25.52
C ILE A 395 -2.80 6.33 26.88
N PRO A 396 -3.42 7.09 27.84
CA PRO A 396 -2.90 7.20 29.20
C PRO A 396 -2.85 5.83 29.90
N GLU A 397 -1.84 5.61 30.72
CA GLU A 397 -1.61 4.32 31.41
C GLU A 397 -2.83 3.85 32.20
N GLU A 398 -3.52 4.75 32.90
CA GLU A 398 -4.75 4.43 33.66
C GLU A 398 -5.94 4.03 32.78
N LYS A 399 -5.88 4.23 31.46
CA LYS A 399 -6.91 3.83 30.50
C LYS A 399 -6.60 2.53 29.77
N VAL A 400 -5.37 2.03 29.89
CA VAL A 400 -4.89 0.83 29.14
C VAL A 400 -5.82 -0.36 29.37
N GLU A 401 -6.18 -0.69 30.62
CA GLU A 401 -7.04 -1.85 30.89
C GLU A 401 -8.48 -1.66 30.42
N LEU A 402 -9.00 -0.44 30.41
CA LEU A 402 -10.33 -0.15 29.87
C LEU A 402 -10.37 -0.34 28.33
N VAL A 403 -9.34 0.13 27.63
CA VAL A 403 -9.21 -0.06 26.19
C VAL A 403 -9.01 -1.55 25.87
N ARG A 404 -8.19 -2.26 26.67
CA ARG A 404 -7.98 -3.72 26.53
C ARG A 404 -9.28 -4.48 26.68
N GLY A 405 -10.11 -4.10 27.66
CA GLY A 405 -11.46 -4.66 27.87
C GLY A 405 -12.33 -4.51 26.64
N LEU A 406 -12.43 -3.30 26.07
CA LEU A 406 -13.23 -3.07 24.87
C LEU A 406 -12.69 -3.82 23.65
N LEU A 407 -11.36 -3.85 23.43
CA LEU A 407 -10.79 -4.66 22.34
C LEU A 407 -11.21 -6.14 22.46
N LYS A 408 -11.24 -6.69 23.67
CA LYS A 408 -11.71 -8.05 23.94
C LYS A 408 -13.20 -8.20 23.68
N ASP A 409 -14.03 -7.28 24.17
CA ASP A 409 -15.50 -7.33 24.05
C ASP A 409 -15.92 -7.29 22.57
N TYR A 410 -15.29 -6.45 21.77
CA TYR A 410 -15.49 -6.36 20.32
C TYR A 410 -14.70 -7.40 19.51
N ARG A 411 -13.97 -8.32 20.18
CA ARG A 411 -13.13 -9.36 19.54
C ARG A 411 -12.13 -8.78 18.52
N ILE A 412 -11.60 -7.60 18.82
CA ILE A 412 -10.58 -6.94 17.99
C ILE A 412 -9.21 -7.51 18.34
N PRO A 413 -8.53 -8.19 17.40
CA PRO A 413 -7.30 -8.88 17.73
C PRO A 413 -6.09 -7.93 17.79
N THR A 414 -5.27 -8.16 18.80
CA THR A 414 -3.90 -7.63 18.87
C THR A 414 -2.90 -8.75 18.53
N GLU A 415 -1.64 -8.61 18.91
CA GLU A 415 -0.59 -9.57 18.58
C GLU A 415 -0.89 -11.02 19.01
N LYS A 416 -1.28 -11.22 20.29
CA LYS A 416 -1.38 -12.56 20.90
C LYS A 416 -2.57 -13.41 20.41
N GLN A 417 -3.57 -12.80 19.77
CA GLN A 417 -4.77 -13.47 19.27
C GLN A 417 -4.62 -13.90 17.80
N VAL A 418 -3.47 -13.67 17.20
CA VAL A 418 -3.22 -13.95 15.78
C VAL A 418 -1.96 -14.81 15.65
N SER A 419 -2.01 -15.84 14.82
CA SER A 419 -0.85 -16.71 14.58
C SER A 419 0.32 -15.92 13.95
N ASN A 420 1.54 -16.41 14.11
CA ASN A 420 2.71 -15.80 13.49
C ASN A 420 2.55 -15.71 11.96
N LEU A 421 2.12 -16.81 11.35
CA LEU A 421 1.92 -16.86 9.90
C LEU A 421 0.88 -15.84 9.41
N ARG A 422 -0.27 -15.72 10.12
CA ARG A 422 -1.35 -14.80 9.74
C ARG A 422 -0.97 -13.34 9.88
N ARG A 423 -0.32 -12.95 10.98
CA ARG A 423 0.07 -11.54 11.21
C ARG A 423 1.10 -11.02 10.21
N HIS A 424 1.88 -11.92 9.60
CA HIS A 424 2.85 -11.61 8.55
C HIS A 424 2.28 -11.75 7.12
N ALA A 425 0.99 -12.11 6.99
CA ALA A 425 0.31 -12.24 5.71
C ALA A 425 -0.30 -10.91 5.23
N LEU A 426 -0.19 -10.62 3.93
CA LEU A 426 -0.58 -9.34 3.35
C LEU A 426 -1.12 -9.49 1.94
N ALA A 427 -2.33 -8.98 1.66
CA ALA A 427 -2.90 -9.00 0.32
C ALA A 427 -3.31 -7.63 -0.23
N CYS A 428 -3.33 -7.49 -1.57
CA CYS A 428 -3.96 -6.36 -2.25
C CYS A 428 -5.47 -6.59 -2.44
N PRO A 429 -6.29 -5.54 -2.74
CA PRO A 429 -7.74 -5.73 -2.92
C PRO A 429 -8.10 -6.74 -3.99
N ALA A 430 -7.38 -6.73 -5.12
CA ALA A 430 -7.61 -7.57 -6.29
C ALA A 430 -9.07 -7.56 -6.78
N MET A 431 -9.62 -8.74 -7.13
CA MET A 431 -11.02 -8.85 -7.52
C MET A 431 -11.93 -8.73 -6.28
N PRO A 432 -13.17 -8.30 -6.42
CA PRO A 432 -13.85 -7.91 -7.67
C PRO A 432 -13.60 -6.45 -8.09
N THR A 433 -13.08 -5.60 -7.21
CA THR A 433 -13.09 -4.14 -7.38
C THR A 433 -11.95 -3.60 -8.25
N CYS A 434 -10.75 -4.21 -8.20
CA CYS A 434 -9.60 -3.69 -8.94
C CYS A 434 -9.66 -4.02 -10.44
N GLY A 435 -9.80 -2.98 -11.28
CA GLY A 435 -9.83 -3.13 -12.74
C GLY A 435 -8.56 -3.73 -13.36
N LEU A 436 -7.45 -3.77 -12.63
CA LEU A 436 -6.17 -4.31 -13.10
C LEU A 436 -5.88 -5.73 -12.61
N ALA A 437 -6.69 -6.25 -11.68
CA ALA A 437 -6.49 -7.60 -11.15
C ALA A 437 -6.71 -8.67 -12.23
N ILE A 438 -5.88 -9.70 -12.22
CA ILE A 438 -5.99 -10.88 -13.06
C ILE A 438 -6.72 -12.00 -12.30
N THR A 439 -6.49 -12.04 -10.97
CA THR A 439 -7.07 -13.01 -10.06
C THR A 439 -7.31 -12.41 -8.68
N GLU A 440 -7.76 -13.23 -7.73
CA GLU A 440 -8.03 -12.89 -6.33
C GLU A 440 -6.75 -12.57 -5.54
N ALA A 441 -6.90 -11.90 -4.40
CA ALA A 441 -5.88 -11.80 -3.38
C ALA A 441 -6.50 -11.60 -1.98
N GLU A 442 -7.18 -10.46 -1.71
CA GLU A 442 -7.76 -10.13 -0.40
C GLU A 442 -8.73 -11.22 0.10
N ARG A 443 -9.60 -11.73 -0.79
CA ARG A 443 -10.55 -12.79 -0.44
C ARG A 443 -9.90 -14.17 -0.34
N ARG A 444 -8.79 -14.40 -1.06
CA ARG A 444 -8.14 -15.72 -1.19
C ARG A 444 -7.11 -16.00 -0.10
N LEU A 445 -6.33 -15.00 0.30
CA LEU A 445 -5.23 -15.20 1.24
C LEU A 445 -5.68 -15.73 2.61
N PRO A 446 -6.80 -15.27 3.22
CA PRO A 446 -7.26 -15.82 4.49
C PRO A 446 -7.48 -17.34 4.46
N TYR A 447 -8.12 -17.86 3.41
CA TYR A 447 -8.35 -19.32 3.26
C TYR A 447 -7.04 -20.11 3.12
N LEU A 448 -6.05 -19.56 2.40
CA LEU A 448 -4.72 -20.17 2.31
C LEU A 448 -4.08 -20.25 3.70
N ILE A 449 -4.18 -19.17 4.47
CA ILE A 449 -3.64 -19.14 5.83
C ILE A 449 -4.39 -20.10 6.75
N ASP A 450 -5.75 -20.15 6.70
CA ASP A 450 -6.55 -21.10 7.47
C ASP A 450 -6.13 -22.54 7.22
N ALA A 451 -5.92 -22.91 5.94
CA ALA A 451 -5.46 -24.24 5.57
C ALA A 451 -4.05 -24.56 6.12
N LEU A 452 -3.13 -23.60 6.04
CA LEU A 452 -1.77 -23.77 6.57
C LEU A 452 -1.76 -23.83 8.11
N GLU A 453 -2.58 -23.03 8.79
CA GLU A 453 -2.78 -23.11 10.24
C GLU A 453 -3.35 -24.48 10.66
N GLY A 454 -4.34 -24.98 9.93
CA GLY A 454 -4.90 -26.33 10.13
C GLY A 454 -3.89 -27.45 9.95
N LEU A 455 -2.87 -27.26 9.12
CA LEU A 455 -1.73 -28.18 8.95
C LEU A 455 -0.63 -28.01 10.02
N GLY A 456 -0.79 -27.09 10.98
CA GLY A 456 0.14 -26.86 12.08
C GLY A 456 1.31 -25.91 11.77
N TYR A 457 1.17 -25.04 10.76
CA TYR A 457 2.20 -24.04 10.40
C TYR A 457 1.97 -22.66 11.01
N GLY A 458 0.94 -22.47 11.82
CA GLY A 458 0.57 -21.16 12.39
C GLY A 458 1.69 -20.47 13.20
N ASN A 459 2.63 -21.23 13.79
CA ASN A 459 3.74 -20.68 14.58
C ASN A 459 4.92 -20.20 13.74
N GLU A 460 4.94 -20.46 12.43
CA GLU A 460 6.03 -20.04 11.56
C GLU A 460 5.98 -18.53 11.30
N GLU A 461 7.08 -17.87 11.54
CA GLU A 461 7.25 -16.45 11.23
C GLU A 461 7.72 -16.30 9.79
N ILE A 462 6.77 -16.31 8.84
CA ILE A 462 7.05 -16.25 7.41
C ILE A 462 6.23 -15.12 6.81
N ARG A 463 6.88 -14.17 6.15
CA ARG A 463 6.23 -13.07 5.44
C ARG A 463 5.65 -13.55 4.12
N MET A 464 4.33 -13.75 4.09
CA MET A 464 3.58 -14.16 2.91
C MET A 464 2.80 -13.00 2.32
N ARG A 465 3.03 -12.67 1.05
CA ARG A 465 2.37 -11.55 0.39
C ARG A 465 1.73 -11.96 -0.93
N MET A 466 0.45 -11.64 -1.12
CA MET A 466 -0.33 -12.00 -2.31
C MET A 466 -0.81 -10.77 -3.06
N SER A 467 -0.53 -10.72 -4.37
CA SER A 467 -1.09 -9.70 -5.30
C SER A 467 -1.82 -10.36 -6.46
N GLY A 468 -3.02 -9.87 -6.77
CA GLY A 468 -3.84 -10.38 -7.87
C GLY A 468 -3.32 -10.06 -9.29
N CYS A 469 -2.16 -9.39 -9.43
CA CYS A 469 -1.50 -9.09 -10.71
C CYS A 469 -0.05 -8.62 -10.51
N PRO A 470 0.76 -8.54 -11.58
CA PRO A 470 2.17 -8.13 -11.52
C PRO A 470 2.44 -6.68 -11.07
N ASN A 471 1.41 -5.85 -10.86
CA ASN A 471 1.60 -4.53 -10.25
C ASN A 471 2.16 -4.60 -8.81
N SER A 472 2.11 -5.77 -8.16
CA SER A 472 2.76 -6.07 -6.88
C SER A 472 2.41 -5.07 -5.77
N CYS A 473 1.12 -4.75 -5.60
CA CYS A 473 0.66 -3.73 -4.66
C CYS A 473 0.91 -4.09 -3.20
N SER A 474 0.87 -5.39 -2.84
CA SER A 474 1.22 -5.94 -1.52
C SER A 474 2.71 -6.29 -1.39
N ARG A 475 3.55 -5.92 -2.34
CA ARG A 475 5.01 -6.11 -2.34
C ARG A 475 5.47 -7.59 -2.31
N PRO A 476 4.82 -8.54 -3.04
CA PRO A 476 5.24 -9.95 -3.01
C PRO A 476 6.69 -10.20 -3.49
N PRO A 477 7.31 -9.40 -4.40
CA PRO A 477 8.69 -9.69 -4.81
C PRO A 477 9.74 -9.57 -3.71
N THR A 478 9.46 -8.91 -2.58
CA THR A 478 10.36 -8.81 -1.43
C THR A 478 9.95 -9.71 -0.27
N ALA A 479 8.86 -10.46 -0.40
CA ALA A 479 8.38 -11.35 0.64
C ALA A 479 9.21 -12.65 0.67
N GLU A 480 9.23 -13.32 1.82
CA GLU A 480 9.83 -14.63 1.95
C GLU A 480 9.06 -15.67 1.11
N ILE A 481 7.71 -15.54 1.05
CA ILE A 481 6.83 -16.20 0.08
C ILE A 481 6.01 -15.13 -0.64
N GLY A 482 6.25 -14.94 -1.92
CA GLY A 482 5.53 -13.99 -2.77
C GLY A 482 4.60 -14.69 -3.75
N LEU A 483 3.31 -14.34 -3.74
CA LEU A 483 2.28 -14.89 -4.62
C LEU A 483 1.79 -13.81 -5.59
N ILE A 484 2.00 -14.01 -6.89
CA ILE A 484 1.66 -13.02 -7.92
C ILE A 484 0.70 -13.64 -8.94
N GLY A 485 -0.48 -13.05 -9.08
CA GLY A 485 -1.48 -13.48 -10.06
C GLY A 485 -0.97 -13.45 -11.50
N ARG A 486 -1.06 -14.58 -12.18
CA ARG A 486 -0.59 -14.79 -13.56
C ARG A 486 -1.73 -15.00 -14.54
N PHE A 487 -2.68 -15.86 -14.17
CA PHE A 487 -3.92 -16.16 -14.90
C PHE A 487 -5.10 -16.22 -13.91
N LYS A 488 -6.33 -16.35 -14.41
CA LYS A 488 -7.51 -16.55 -13.56
C LYS A 488 -7.28 -17.75 -12.63
N ASN A 489 -7.36 -17.54 -11.32
CA ASN A 489 -7.10 -18.54 -10.27
C ASN A 489 -5.73 -19.21 -10.33
N LYS A 490 -4.71 -18.55 -10.90
CA LYS A 490 -3.34 -19.07 -10.94
C LYS A 490 -2.32 -18.03 -10.55
N TYR A 491 -1.31 -18.46 -9.79
CA TYR A 491 -0.28 -17.60 -9.21
C TYR A 491 1.11 -18.14 -9.52
N ASN A 492 2.05 -17.24 -9.69
CA ASN A 492 3.47 -17.57 -9.61
C ASN A 492 3.90 -17.48 -8.14
N ILE A 493 4.68 -18.46 -7.68
CA ILE A 493 5.27 -18.52 -6.35
C ILE A 493 6.72 -18.04 -6.44
N TYR A 494 7.07 -17.06 -5.62
CA TYR A 494 8.43 -16.56 -5.43
C TYR A 494 8.87 -16.87 -4.02
N VAL A 495 10.13 -17.26 -3.82
CA VAL A 495 10.73 -17.55 -2.51
C VAL A 495 12.07 -16.86 -2.35
N GLY A 496 12.52 -16.67 -1.13
CA GLY A 496 13.87 -16.17 -0.84
C GLY A 496 14.01 -14.65 -0.75
N GLY A 497 12.90 -13.88 -0.67
CA GLY A 497 12.98 -12.50 -0.19
C GLY A 497 13.52 -12.44 1.24
N SER A 498 14.15 -11.32 1.64
CA SER A 498 14.68 -11.21 3.01
C SER A 498 13.62 -10.73 4.00
N PRO A 499 13.68 -11.11 5.27
CA PRO A 499 12.81 -10.58 6.31
C PRO A 499 12.86 -9.06 6.44
N GLN A 500 14.02 -8.44 6.17
CA GLN A 500 14.22 -6.99 6.20
C GLN A 500 13.86 -6.28 4.88
N GLY A 501 13.34 -7.01 3.85
CA GLY A 501 12.94 -6.42 2.56
C GLY A 501 14.12 -5.90 1.70
N THR A 502 15.32 -6.41 1.92
CA THR A 502 16.57 -5.98 1.24
C THR A 502 16.95 -6.84 0.04
N ARG A 503 16.15 -7.88 -0.26
CA ARG A 503 16.41 -8.85 -1.33
C ARG A 503 15.11 -9.22 -2.05
N LEU A 504 15.18 -9.40 -3.36
CA LEU A 504 14.07 -9.94 -4.16
C LEU A 504 14.05 -11.47 -4.09
N GLY A 505 12.85 -12.03 -4.01
CA GLY A 505 12.63 -13.47 -4.15
C GLY A 505 12.86 -13.95 -5.59
N GLN A 506 13.17 -15.25 -5.72
CA GLN A 506 13.33 -15.95 -6.97
C GLN A 506 12.06 -16.72 -7.34
N LEU A 507 11.78 -16.88 -8.63
CA LEU A 507 10.65 -17.65 -9.11
C LEU A 507 10.87 -19.14 -8.77
N TYR A 508 9.96 -19.69 -7.96
CA TYR A 508 9.96 -21.09 -7.56
C TYR A 508 9.01 -21.94 -8.43
N ALA A 509 7.76 -21.48 -8.60
CA ALA A 509 6.79 -22.21 -9.40
C ALA A 509 5.86 -21.27 -10.19
N GLU A 510 5.45 -21.68 -11.37
CA GLU A 510 4.59 -20.89 -12.25
C GLU A 510 3.17 -21.43 -12.33
N ALA A 511 2.21 -20.51 -12.41
CA ALA A 511 0.81 -20.78 -12.71
C ALA A 511 0.14 -21.84 -11.81
N VAL A 512 0.48 -21.83 -10.51
CA VAL A 512 -0.05 -22.76 -9.51
C VAL A 512 -1.49 -22.37 -9.13
N GLY A 513 -2.40 -23.30 -9.17
CA GLY A 513 -3.81 -23.12 -8.72
C GLY A 513 -3.95 -23.26 -7.21
N PRO A 514 -5.11 -22.87 -6.62
CA PRO A 514 -5.29 -22.79 -5.17
C PRO A 514 -4.93 -24.06 -4.38
N PRO A 515 -5.40 -25.27 -4.74
CA PRO A 515 -4.99 -26.49 -4.01
C PRO A 515 -3.49 -26.76 -4.09
N GLY A 516 -2.88 -26.43 -5.25
CA GLY A 516 -1.44 -26.51 -5.45
C GLY A 516 -0.65 -25.53 -4.60
N LEU A 517 -1.20 -24.31 -4.33
CA LEU A 517 -0.54 -23.34 -3.46
C LEU A 517 -0.35 -23.90 -2.05
N ILE A 518 -1.38 -24.52 -1.46
CA ILE A 518 -1.29 -25.12 -0.12
C ILE A 518 -0.21 -26.19 -0.12
N ARG A 519 -0.24 -27.10 -1.11
CA ARG A 519 0.71 -28.22 -1.21
C ARG A 519 2.14 -27.74 -1.36
N GLU A 520 2.42 -26.83 -2.30
CA GLU A 520 3.77 -26.34 -2.55
C GLU A 520 4.33 -25.57 -1.34
N ILE A 521 3.51 -24.74 -0.69
CA ILE A 521 3.93 -23.97 0.48
C ILE A 521 4.14 -24.88 1.69
N ALA A 522 3.25 -25.85 1.91
CA ALA A 522 3.40 -26.82 3.00
C ALA A 522 4.72 -27.63 2.86
N ARG A 523 5.01 -28.16 1.67
CA ARG A 523 6.27 -28.86 1.39
C ARG A 523 7.50 -27.99 1.63
N LEU A 524 7.47 -26.75 1.18
CA LEU A 524 8.56 -25.79 1.41
C LEU A 524 8.79 -25.53 2.91
N ILE A 525 7.71 -25.39 3.70
CA ILE A 525 7.83 -25.21 5.15
C ILE A 525 8.36 -26.49 5.84
N ASP A 526 7.94 -27.66 5.40
CA ASP A 526 8.46 -28.93 5.94
C ASP A 526 9.97 -29.09 5.64
N VAL A 527 10.40 -28.82 4.40
CA VAL A 527 11.83 -28.80 4.04
C VAL A 527 12.60 -27.78 4.89
N TYR A 528 12.06 -26.60 5.08
CA TYR A 528 12.64 -25.58 5.94
C TYR A 528 12.81 -26.06 7.38
N ARG A 529 11.78 -26.68 7.99
CA ARG A 529 11.84 -27.21 9.36
C ARG A 529 12.96 -28.22 9.56
N VAL A 530 13.22 -29.04 8.54
CA VAL A 530 14.25 -30.10 8.59
C VAL A 530 15.66 -29.55 8.34
N HIS A 531 15.81 -28.61 7.41
CA HIS A 531 17.10 -28.21 6.85
C HIS A 531 17.57 -26.79 7.24
N ARG A 532 16.77 -26.05 7.99
CA ARG A 532 17.19 -24.71 8.44
C ARG A 532 18.33 -24.77 9.43
N GLN A 533 19.19 -23.77 9.38
CA GLN A 533 20.17 -23.51 10.43
C GLN A 533 19.50 -22.91 11.68
N ARG A 534 20.22 -22.88 12.80
CA ARG A 534 19.69 -22.31 14.03
C ARG A 534 19.28 -20.84 13.82
N GLN A 535 18.00 -20.51 14.10
CA GLN A 535 17.42 -19.17 13.96
C GLN A 535 17.44 -18.59 12.53
N GLU A 536 17.69 -19.41 11.51
CA GLU A 536 17.67 -18.96 10.12
C GLU A 536 16.23 -18.65 9.68
N PRO A 537 15.94 -17.44 9.19
CA PRO A 537 14.63 -17.11 8.61
C PRO A 537 14.35 -17.92 7.35
N PHE A 538 13.06 -18.12 7.04
CA PHE A 538 12.62 -18.91 5.89
C PHE A 538 13.17 -18.38 4.56
N GLY A 539 13.13 -17.07 4.36
CA GLY A 539 13.62 -16.46 3.13
C GLY A 539 15.14 -16.60 2.94
N ASP A 540 15.91 -16.52 4.03
CA ASP A 540 17.37 -16.71 3.98
C ASP A 540 17.72 -18.17 3.71
N PHE A 541 16.99 -19.11 4.33
CA PHE A 541 17.08 -20.53 4.01
C PHE A 541 16.83 -20.80 2.53
N CYS A 542 15.73 -20.29 1.97
CA CYS A 542 15.41 -20.49 0.55
C CYS A 542 16.50 -19.92 -0.36
N TYR A 543 17.00 -18.72 -0.03
CA TYR A 543 18.06 -18.07 -0.81
C TYR A 543 19.38 -18.85 -0.77
N ARG A 544 19.80 -19.28 0.41
CA ARG A 544 21.01 -20.10 0.61
C ARG A 544 20.92 -21.45 -0.11
N THR A 545 19.77 -22.10 -0.03
CA THR A 545 19.54 -23.43 -0.64
C THR A 545 19.44 -23.33 -2.17
N GLY A 546 18.82 -22.27 -2.68
CA GLY A 546 18.59 -22.10 -4.11
C GLY A 546 17.43 -22.92 -4.65
N VAL A 547 16.76 -22.40 -5.68
CA VAL A 547 15.48 -22.95 -6.20
C VAL A 547 15.63 -24.40 -6.69
N ALA A 548 16.71 -24.73 -7.41
CA ALA A 548 16.92 -26.09 -7.92
C ALA A 548 16.97 -27.12 -6.77
N ARG A 549 17.75 -26.81 -5.72
CA ARG A 549 17.87 -27.70 -4.57
C ARG A 549 16.60 -27.78 -3.73
N LEU A 550 15.83 -26.69 -3.66
CA LEU A 550 14.50 -26.69 -3.01
C LEU A 550 13.54 -27.67 -3.72
N HIS A 551 13.52 -27.71 -5.05
CA HIS A 551 12.74 -28.71 -5.80
C HIS A 551 13.16 -30.14 -5.46
N GLU A 552 14.45 -30.45 -5.52
CA GLU A 552 14.95 -31.78 -5.15
C GLU A 552 14.53 -32.20 -3.73
N LEU A 553 14.66 -31.30 -2.77
CA LEU A 553 14.28 -31.53 -1.38
C LEU A 553 12.78 -31.73 -1.19
N THR A 554 11.94 -30.91 -1.88
CA THR A 554 10.49 -31.06 -1.80
C THR A 554 9.97 -32.32 -2.50
N GLU A 555 10.64 -32.80 -3.54
CA GLU A 555 10.32 -34.06 -4.22
C GLU A 555 10.75 -35.30 -3.37
N SER A 556 11.82 -35.16 -2.60
CA SER A 556 12.34 -36.26 -1.73
C SER A 556 11.55 -36.44 -0.43
N LEU A 557 10.70 -35.46 -0.04
CA LEU A 557 9.77 -35.61 1.08
C LEU A 557 8.73 -36.68 0.73
N GLY A 558 8.77 -37.82 1.38
CA GLY A 558 7.91 -38.96 1.13
C GLY A 558 6.41 -38.66 1.23
N SER A 559 5.60 -39.58 0.71
CA SER A 559 4.16 -39.47 0.48
C SER A 559 3.27 -39.40 1.72
N ASP A 560 3.78 -39.48 2.93
CA ASP A 560 2.99 -39.64 4.17
C ASP A 560 1.99 -38.48 4.44
N ARG A 561 2.19 -37.31 3.84
CA ARG A 561 1.24 -36.17 3.87
C ARG A 561 0.48 -35.95 2.56
N GLU A 562 0.81 -36.67 1.49
CA GLU A 562 0.12 -36.49 0.21
C GLU A 562 -1.37 -36.80 0.28
N ASP A 563 -1.78 -37.79 1.08
CA ASP A 563 -3.19 -38.13 1.24
C ASP A 563 -3.98 -37.05 1.99
N ILE A 564 -3.38 -36.41 2.99
CA ILE A 564 -3.97 -35.26 3.69
C ILE A 564 -4.08 -34.06 2.73
N LEU A 565 -3.03 -33.79 1.96
CA LEU A 565 -2.98 -32.68 1.01
C LEU A 565 -3.88 -32.91 -0.23
N ARG A 566 -4.09 -34.17 -0.64
CA ARG A 566 -5.02 -34.54 -1.74
C ARG A 566 -6.48 -34.41 -1.32
N ASN A 567 -6.79 -34.67 -0.06
CA ASN A 567 -8.16 -34.63 0.48
C ASN A 567 -8.59 -33.25 0.99
N LEU A 568 -7.71 -32.25 0.97
CA LEU A 568 -8.08 -30.86 1.17
C LEU A 568 -8.92 -30.40 -0.03
N SER A 569 -10.24 -30.64 0.05
CA SER A 569 -11.23 -30.01 -0.83
C SER A 569 -11.25 -28.53 -0.50
N TRP A 570 -10.38 -27.77 -1.16
CA TRP A 570 -10.28 -26.34 -0.95
C TRP A 570 -10.55 -25.60 -2.25
N SER A 571 -11.76 -25.26 -2.40
CA SER A 571 -12.19 -24.14 -3.22
C SER A 571 -13.35 -23.54 -2.44
N PRO A 572 -13.28 -22.28 -1.96
CA PRO A 572 -14.51 -21.64 -1.59
C PRO A 572 -15.42 -21.74 -2.79
N THR A 573 -16.63 -22.25 -2.59
CA THR A 573 -17.67 -22.22 -3.60
C THR A 573 -17.85 -20.77 -4.04
N ASP A 574 -18.37 -20.54 -5.23
CA ASP A 574 -18.71 -19.18 -5.64
C ASP A 574 -19.69 -18.53 -4.65
N GLU A 575 -20.46 -19.32 -3.90
CA GLU A 575 -21.33 -18.90 -2.78
C GLU A 575 -20.54 -18.42 -1.56
N GLU A 576 -19.53 -19.14 -1.09
CA GLU A 576 -18.66 -18.69 0.03
C GLU A 576 -17.85 -17.46 -0.33
N MET A 577 -17.47 -17.32 -1.60
CA MET A 577 -16.85 -16.11 -2.13
C MET A 577 -17.84 -14.94 -2.25
N GLU A 578 -19.13 -15.24 -2.39
CA GLU A 578 -20.23 -14.28 -2.41
C GLU A 578 -20.60 -13.80 -0.99
N GLU A 579 -20.60 -14.67 0.01
CA GLU A 579 -20.78 -14.32 1.43
C GLU A 579 -19.61 -13.45 1.98
N ALA A 580 -18.41 -13.60 1.45
CA ALA A 580 -17.31 -12.67 1.71
C ALA A 580 -17.50 -11.30 1.04
N ARG A 581 -18.59 -11.08 0.29
CA ARG A 581 -18.94 -9.77 -0.28
C ARG A 581 -19.25 -8.78 0.84
N VAL A 582 -18.71 -7.59 0.66
CA VAL A 582 -19.09 -6.44 1.45
C VAL A 582 -20.56 -6.09 1.13
N PRO A 583 -21.47 -5.96 2.11
CA PRO A 583 -22.88 -5.66 1.88
C PRO A 583 -23.06 -4.39 1.02
N ASN A 584 -24.07 -4.40 0.15
CA ASN A 584 -24.46 -3.24 -0.66
C ASN A 584 -25.15 -2.19 0.26
N PRO A 585 -24.78 -0.90 0.23
CA PRO A 585 -25.35 0.13 1.12
C PRO A 585 -26.86 0.33 1.00
N ALA A 586 -27.50 -0.09 -0.10
CA ALA A 586 -28.96 0.00 -0.26
C ALA A 586 -29.78 -0.82 0.77
N GLY A 587 -29.14 -1.76 1.50
CA GLY A 587 -29.77 -2.48 2.60
C GLY A 587 -29.53 -1.90 3.99
N LEU A 588 -28.63 -0.92 4.12
CA LEU A 588 -28.25 -0.33 5.42
C LEU A 588 -29.11 0.88 5.81
N THR A 589 -29.74 1.57 4.85
CA THR A 589 -30.63 2.71 5.15
C THR A 589 -31.84 2.33 5.98
N ALA A 590 -32.30 1.08 5.91
CA ALA A 590 -33.44 0.61 6.70
C ALA A 590 -33.10 0.23 8.17
N ARG A 591 -31.81 0.11 8.53
CA ARG A 591 -31.38 -0.24 9.90
C ARG A 591 -30.87 0.95 10.73
N VAL A 592 -30.55 2.07 10.10
CA VAL A 592 -30.05 3.28 10.79
C VAL A 592 -31.21 4.14 11.33
N GLU A 593 -32.43 3.99 10.80
CA GLU A 593 -33.64 4.66 11.33
C GLU A 593 -34.25 3.94 12.56
N ALA A 594 -33.71 2.77 12.95
CA ALA A 594 -34.21 1.98 14.07
C ALA A 594 -33.26 1.93 15.30
N LEU A 595 -32.17 2.72 15.29
CA LEU A 595 -31.23 2.94 16.40
C LEU A 595 -31.00 4.45 16.60
#